data_92860b16b557809e24e01b76a789ad53
#
_entry.id   92860b16b557809e24e01b76a789ad53
#
_cell.length_a   1.000
_cell.length_b   1.000
_cell.length_c   1.000
_cell.angle_alpha   90.00
_cell.angle_beta   90.00
_cell.angle_gamma   90.00
#
_symmetry.space_group_name_H-M   'P 1'
#
loop_
_entity.id
_entity.type
_entity.pdbx_description
1 polymer ?
#
loop_
_entity_poly.entity_id
_entity_poly.type
_entity_poly.pdbx_seq_one_letter_code
_entity_poly.pdbx_strand_id
1 'polypeptide(L)'
;ASEIGKTPVSVNEAPGFVVNRILIPMVNEGIGIYADGVASKEEIDEAMKLGANHPMGPLALGDLIGLDVCLAIMEVLYNEFGDSKYRPHPLLRKMVRANLLGRKTGIGFYDYRK
;
A
#
# COMPACT_ATOMS: atom_id res chain seq x y z
N ALA A 1 13.23 -11.01 18.85
CA ALA A 1 13.55 -11.47 19.01
C ALA A 1 13.80 -11.14 19.06
N SER A 2 13.61 -10.62 18.99
CA SER A 2 13.92 -10.86 19.11
C SER A 2 13.99 -10.24 19.23
N GLU A 3 13.70 -9.65 19.16
CA GLU A 3 13.81 -9.62 19.23
C GLU A 3 13.47 -9.04 19.42
N ILE A 4 12.82 -8.36 19.50
CA ILE A 4 12.70 -8.38 19.55
C ILE A 4 12.68 -8.64 19.87
N GLY A 5 12.43 -8.57 19.96
CA GLY A 5 12.60 -9.42 20.07
C GLY A 5 12.53 -10.03 20.10
N LYS A 6 12.19 -10.34 20.17
CA LYS A 6 12.25 -11.19 19.95
C LYS A 6 11.54 -11.99 19.98
N THR A 7 10.70 -12.32 19.50
CA THR A 7 10.12 -12.98 19.48
C THR A 7 9.73 -13.80 18.97
N PRO A 8 9.16 -14.55 18.80
CA PRO A 8 9.02 -15.52 18.21
C PRO A 8 8.36 -16.03 17.35
N VAL A 9 8.20 -16.90 17.46
CA VAL A 9 7.45 -17.53 16.82
C VAL A 9 7.64 -17.65 15.51
N SER A 10 7.02 -18.08 14.92
CA SER A 10 7.04 -17.83 13.61
C SER A 10 7.26 -16.48 13.47
N VAL A 11 8.00 -16.08 14.37
CA VAL A 11 8.39 -14.78 14.49
C VAL A 11 8.97 -14.28 13.25
N ASN A 12 9.62 -15.08 12.48
CA ASN A 12 10.22 -14.62 11.24
C ASN A 12 9.19 -14.15 10.24
N GLU A 13 8.01 -14.75 10.27
CA GLU A 13 6.95 -14.36 9.33
C GLU A 13 5.99 -13.37 9.92
N ALA A 14 5.82 -13.39 11.23
CA ALA A 14 4.84 -12.56 11.87
C ALA A 14 5.01 -11.07 11.59
N PRO A 15 6.23 -10.51 11.60
CA PRO A 15 6.37 -9.09 11.27
C PRO A 15 5.88 -8.74 9.88
N GLY A 16 6.14 -9.60 8.91
CA GLY A 16 5.66 -9.38 7.54
C GLY A 16 4.16 -9.42 7.48
N PHE A 17 3.53 -10.39 8.15
CA PHE A 17 2.08 -10.46 8.20
C PHE A 17 1.47 -9.25 8.86
N VAL A 18 2.06 -8.76 9.95
CA VAL A 18 1.53 -7.59 10.65
C VAL A 18 1.64 -6.37 9.76
N VAL A 19 2.84 -6.10 9.24
CA VAL A 19 3.07 -4.89 8.46
C VAL A 19 2.21 -4.89 7.20
N ASN A 20 2.23 -5.98 6.46
CA ASN A 20 1.49 -6.04 5.20
C ASN A 20 -0.01 -5.96 5.42
N ARG A 21 -0.49 -6.60 6.48
CA ARG A 21 -1.93 -6.60 6.76
C ARG A 21 -2.45 -5.22 7.15
N ILE A 22 -1.59 -4.38 7.69
CA ILE A 22 -1.97 -3.02 8.08
C ILE A 22 -1.65 -2.02 6.97
N LEU A 23 -0.41 -2.05 6.46
CA LEU A 23 0.06 -1.04 5.52
C LEU A 23 -0.58 -1.15 4.15
N ILE A 24 -0.69 -2.35 3.62
CA ILE A 24 -1.14 -2.49 2.25
C ILE A 24 -2.64 -2.17 2.12
N PRO A 25 -3.51 -2.61 3.03
CA PRO A 25 -4.89 -2.11 3.01
C PRO A 25 -4.98 -0.59 3.18
N MET A 26 -4.07 0.01 3.94
CA MET A 26 -4.03 1.47 4.05
C MET A 26 -3.71 2.11 2.70
N VAL A 27 -2.75 1.55 1.96
CA VAL A 27 -2.44 2.05 0.62
C VAL A 27 -3.66 1.89 -0.28
N ASN A 28 -4.31 0.73 -0.23
CA ASN A 28 -5.50 0.48 -1.04
C ASN A 28 -6.61 1.47 -0.71
N GLU A 29 -6.79 1.78 0.56
CA GLU A 29 -7.80 2.75 0.99
C GLU A 29 -7.45 4.15 0.49
N GLY A 30 -6.18 4.52 0.54
CA GLY A 30 -5.73 5.80 -0.01
C GLY A 30 -6.02 5.90 -1.50
N ILE A 31 -5.83 4.81 -2.23
CA ILE A 31 -6.16 4.76 -3.65
C ILE A 31 -7.66 5.00 -3.86
N GLY A 32 -8.49 4.41 -3.00
CA GLY A 32 -9.94 4.62 -3.06
C GLY A 32 -10.32 6.06 -2.84
N ILE A 33 -9.73 6.71 -1.85
CA ILE A 33 -9.99 8.13 -1.57
C ILE A 33 -9.64 8.98 -2.78
N TYR A 34 -8.51 8.70 -3.41
CA TYR A 34 -8.08 9.42 -4.60
C TYR A 34 -9.04 9.17 -5.76
N ALA A 35 -9.40 7.92 -6.00
CA ALA A 35 -10.28 7.55 -7.10
C ALA A 35 -11.69 8.15 -6.93
N ASP A 36 -12.14 8.28 -5.68
CA ASP A 36 -13.47 8.85 -5.39
C ASP A 36 -13.48 10.37 -5.49
N GLY A 37 -12.31 10.99 -5.70
CA GLY A 37 -12.24 12.44 -5.83
C GLY A 37 -12.35 13.20 -4.54
N VAL A 38 -12.16 12.53 -3.40
CA VAL A 38 -12.27 13.19 -2.10
C VAL A 38 -11.11 14.16 -1.90
N ALA A 39 -9.91 13.78 -2.33
CA ALA A 39 -8.74 14.62 -2.17
C ALA A 39 -7.72 14.30 -3.26
N SER A 40 -6.80 15.22 -3.51
CA SER A 40 -5.70 14.96 -4.44
C SER A 40 -4.69 14.00 -3.81
N LYS A 41 -3.84 13.42 -4.65
CA LYS A 41 -2.81 12.51 -4.13
C LYS A 41 -1.90 13.21 -3.14
N GLU A 42 -1.56 14.46 -3.42
CA GLU A 42 -0.71 15.24 -2.52
C GLU A 42 -1.40 15.48 -1.18
N GLU A 43 -2.69 15.81 -1.23
CA GLU A 43 -3.44 16.04 0.00
C GLU A 43 -3.58 14.79 0.85
N ILE A 44 -3.81 13.65 0.20
CA ILE A 44 -3.93 12.37 0.91
C ILE A 44 -2.61 12.05 1.62
N ASP A 45 -1.50 12.17 0.89
CA ASP A 45 -0.20 11.86 1.48
C ASP A 45 0.16 12.82 2.60
N GLU A 46 -0.13 14.10 2.42
CA GLU A 46 0.16 15.09 3.44
C GLU A 46 -0.69 14.88 4.69
N ALA A 47 -1.97 14.54 4.50
CA ALA A 47 -2.86 14.29 5.62
C ALA A 47 -2.36 13.15 6.50
N MET A 48 -1.84 12.09 5.90
CA MET A 48 -1.34 10.97 6.68
C MET A 48 -0.01 11.29 7.36
N LYS A 49 0.80 12.14 6.73
CA LYS A 49 2.03 12.59 7.38
C LYS A 49 1.74 13.45 8.59
N LEU A 50 0.79 14.36 8.47
CA LEU A 50 0.46 15.29 9.55
C LEU A 50 -0.48 14.68 10.58
N GLY A 51 -1.51 13.97 10.12
CA GLY A 51 -2.55 13.44 11.01
C GLY A 51 -2.15 12.17 11.72
N ALA A 52 -1.38 11.31 11.08
CA ALA A 52 -0.98 10.04 11.64
C ALA A 52 0.52 9.93 11.87
N ASN A 53 1.24 11.02 11.62
CA ASN A 53 2.69 11.07 11.83
C ASN A 53 3.44 10.00 11.04
N HIS A 54 2.95 9.69 9.85
CA HIS A 54 3.67 8.75 8.97
C HIS A 54 4.82 9.46 8.28
N PRO A 55 5.96 8.79 8.11
CA PRO A 55 7.08 9.41 7.42
C PRO A 55 6.80 9.62 5.93
N MET A 56 5.85 8.85 5.38
CA MET A 56 5.52 8.89 3.97
C MET A 56 4.04 8.60 3.84
N GLY A 57 3.36 9.31 2.92
CA GLY A 57 1.94 9.07 2.70
C GLY A 57 1.68 7.76 1.96
N PRO A 58 0.43 7.30 1.95
CA PRO A 58 0.10 5.99 1.41
C PRO A 58 0.32 5.86 -0.10
N LEU A 59 0.07 6.91 -0.88
CA LEU A 59 0.24 6.81 -2.32
C LEU A 59 1.71 6.81 -2.70
N ALA A 60 2.50 7.66 -2.04
CA ALA A 60 3.96 7.64 -2.24
C ALA A 60 4.55 6.32 -1.78
N LEU A 61 4.03 5.75 -0.69
CA LEU A 61 4.48 4.45 -0.20
C LEU A 61 4.15 3.35 -1.19
N GLY A 62 2.96 3.39 -1.78
CA GLY A 62 2.60 2.42 -2.81
C GLY A 62 3.55 2.49 -4.00
N ASP A 63 3.91 3.70 -4.42
CA ASP A 63 4.89 3.88 -5.49
C ASP A 63 6.26 3.33 -5.13
N LEU A 64 6.67 3.49 -3.86
CA LEU A 64 7.95 2.98 -3.39
C LEU A 64 7.99 1.46 -3.35
N ILE A 65 6.93 0.85 -2.84
CA ILE A 65 6.84 -0.61 -2.75
C ILE A 65 6.70 -1.23 -4.13
N GLY A 66 5.93 -0.60 -4.98
CA GLY A 66 5.52 -1.15 -6.26
C GLY A 66 4.06 -1.54 -6.21
N LEU A 67 3.27 -0.95 -7.11
CA LEU A 67 1.82 -1.20 -7.08
C LEU A 67 1.47 -2.63 -7.46
N ASP A 68 2.32 -3.29 -8.24
CA ASP A 68 2.13 -4.71 -8.53
C ASP A 68 2.28 -5.56 -7.26
N VAL A 69 3.24 -5.21 -6.41
CA VAL A 69 3.43 -5.90 -5.12
C VAL A 69 2.22 -5.63 -4.22
N CYS A 70 1.77 -4.37 -4.18
CA CYS A 70 0.59 -4.03 -3.39
C CYS A 70 -0.63 -4.83 -3.83
N LEU A 71 -0.83 -4.95 -5.15
CA LEU A 71 -1.95 -5.73 -5.67
C LEU A 71 -1.84 -7.19 -5.28
N ALA A 72 -0.64 -7.78 -5.42
CA ALA A 72 -0.44 -9.18 -5.07
C ALA A 72 -0.74 -9.43 -3.61
N ILE A 73 -0.29 -8.55 -2.72
CA ILE A 73 -0.54 -8.70 -1.28
C ILE A 73 -2.03 -8.56 -0.98
N MET A 74 -2.72 -7.59 -1.60
CA MET A 74 -4.16 -7.45 -1.39
C MET A 74 -4.91 -8.70 -1.84
N GLU A 75 -4.48 -9.30 -2.96
CA GLU A 75 -5.13 -10.51 -3.44
C GLU A 75 -4.92 -11.68 -2.49
N VAL A 76 -3.73 -11.80 -1.91
CA VAL A 76 -3.47 -12.83 -0.91
C VAL A 76 -4.36 -12.63 0.30
N LEU A 77 -4.46 -11.39 0.81
CA LEU A 77 -5.31 -11.11 1.96
C LEU A 77 -6.78 -11.40 1.66
N TYR A 78 -7.22 -11.01 0.49
CA TYR A 78 -8.60 -11.23 0.09
C TYR A 78 -8.92 -12.72 -0.01
N ASN A 79 -8.03 -13.49 -0.61
CA ASN A 79 -8.25 -14.92 -0.76
C ASN A 79 -8.17 -15.66 0.58
N GLU A 80 -7.25 -15.24 1.46
CA GLU A 80 -7.08 -15.89 2.76
C GLU A 80 -8.25 -15.63 3.70
N PHE A 81 -8.73 -14.40 3.75
CA PHE A 81 -9.75 -14.02 4.72
C PHE A 81 -11.16 -13.99 4.14
N GLY A 82 -11.28 -13.86 2.82
CA GLY A 82 -12.58 -13.83 2.18
C GLY A 82 -13.41 -12.61 2.54
N ASP A 83 -12.80 -11.56 3.08
CA ASP A 83 -13.50 -10.37 3.52
C ASP A 83 -13.34 -9.28 2.47
N SER A 84 -14.47 -8.68 2.07
CA SER A 84 -14.46 -7.68 1.01
C SER A 84 -13.63 -6.45 1.34
N LYS A 85 -13.30 -6.23 2.61
CA LYS A 85 -12.44 -5.09 2.98
C LYS A 85 -11.03 -5.22 2.40
N TYR A 86 -10.64 -6.44 1.99
CA TYR A 86 -9.34 -6.66 1.37
C TYR A 86 -9.40 -6.68 -0.15
N ARG A 87 -10.55 -6.37 -0.74
CA ARG A 87 -10.66 -6.35 -2.20
C ARG A 87 -9.80 -5.22 -2.76
N PRO A 88 -8.90 -5.53 -3.71
CA PRO A 88 -8.10 -4.47 -4.33
C PRO A 88 -8.99 -3.48 -5.04
N HIS A 89 -8.66 -2.19 -4.93
CA HIS A 89 -9.43 -1.15 -5.61
C HIS A 89 -9.26 -1.29 -7.13
N PRO A 90 -10.32 -1.05 -7.91
CA PRO A 90 -10.21 -1.14 -9.37
C PRO A 90 -9.11 -0.27 -9.96
N LEU A 91 -8.86 0.91 -9.40
CA LEU A 91 -7.79 1.77 -9.91
C LEU A 91 -6.42 1.12 -9.72
N LEU A 92 -6.20 0.42 -8.60
CA LEU A 92 -4.94 -0.30 -8.39
C LEU A 92 -4.74 -1.34 -9.50
N ARG A 93 -5.78 -2.11 -9.84
CA ARG A 93 -5.69 -3.08 -10.91
C ARG A 93 -5.41 -2.42 -12.25
N LYS A 94 -6.05 -1.26 -12.51
CA LYS A 94 -5.85 -0.54 -13.76
C LYS A 94 -4.41 -0.06 -13.90
N MET A 95 -3.85 0.49 -12.84
CA MET A 95 -2.48 0.99 -12.88
C MET A 95 -1.48 -0.13 -13.10
N VAL A 96 -1.71 -1.28 -12.47
CA VAL A 96 -0.82 -2.43 -12.68
C VAL A 96 -0.89 -2.89 -14.14
N ARG A 97 -2.10 -2.99 -14.70
CA ARG A 97 -2.25 -3.38 -16.10
C ARG A 97 -1.59 -2.39 -17.05
N ALA A 98 -1.57 -1.11 -16.68
CA ALA A 98 -0.95 -0.07 -17.49
C ALA A 98 0.56 0.06 -17.25
N ASN A 99 1.12 -0.80 -16.40
CA ASN A 99 2.53 -0.78 -16.02
C ASN A 99 2.94 0.52 -15.32
N LEU A 100 2.00 1.14 -14.62
CA LEU A 100 2.26 2.34 -13.82
C LEU A 100 2.48 1.89 -12.39
N LEU A 101 3.66 1.33 -12.11
CA LEU A 101 3.92 0.61 -10.87
C LEU A 101 4.56 1.47 -9.78
N GLY A 102 5.03 2.65 -10.15
CA GLY A 102 5.68 3.54 -9.21
C GLY A 102 7.11 3.81 -9.62
N ARG A 103 8.01 3.89 -8.63
CA ARG A 103 9.40 4.27 -8.90
C ARG A 103 10.10 3.34 -9.87
N LYS A 104 9.81 2.04 -9.78
CA LYS A 104 10.53 1.07 -10.63
C LYS A 104 10.16 1.20 -12.10
N THR A 105 9.02 1.80 -12.43
CA THR A 105 8.67 2.07 -13.83
C THR A 105 8.77 3.55 -14.17
N GLY A 106 9.16 4.38 -13.20
CA GLY A 106 9.31 5.81 -13.39
C GLY A 106 8.04 6.62 -13.18
N ILE A 107 6.89 5.97 -13.19
CA ILE A 107 5.60 6.64 -12.97
C ILE A 107 4.69 5.69 -12.21
N GLY A 108 4.01 6.22 -11.20
CA GLY A 108 2.92 5.59 -10.51
C GLY A 108 1.89 6.65 -10.24
N PHE A 109 1.56 6.90 -8.98
CA PHE A 109 0.75 8.06 -8.64
C PHE A 109 1.51 9.36 -8.87
N TYR A 110 2.82 9.31 -8.70
CA TYR A 110 3.69 10.45 -8.98
C TYR A 110 4.62 10.11 -10.13
N ASP A 111 5.19 11.15 -10.72
CA ASP A 111 6.12 11.01 -11.83
C ASP A 111 7.54 11.16 -11.27
N TYR A 112 8.35 10.13 -11.43
CA TYR A 112 9.73 10.09 -10.93
C TYR A 112 10.75 10.23 -12.05
N ARG A 113 10.30 10.44 -13.27
CA ARG A 113 11.21 10.58 -14.42
C ARG A 113 11.84 11.96 -14.39
N LYS A 114 13.06 12.01 -14.84
CA LYS A 114 13.79 13.27 -14.89
C LYS A 114 13.62 13.98 -16.21
#